data_534bff7e9038fa8ca22267e194596927
#
_entry.id   534bff7e9038fa8ca22267e194596927
#
_cell.length_a   1.000
_cell.length_b   1.000
_cell.length_c   1.000
_cell.angle_alpha   90.00
_cell.angle_beta   90.00
_cell.angle_gamma   90.00
#
_symmetry.space_group_name_H-M   'P 1'
#
loop_
_entity.id
_entity.type
_entity.pdbx_description
1 polymer ?
#
loop_
_entity_poly.entity_id
_entity_poly.type
_entity_poly.pdbx_seq_one_letter_code
_entity_poly.pdbx_strand_id
1 'polypeptide(L)'
;MGWVLDTAKLDRVRTLMAAEGVDTLVVRSPDNVCYLTNYWPMKGYDIAVVPLQGEVTLFVMEPQHEEAQRTAWTADVRAFPFYDPDDPRPPAVRAQERCLAFLAQSGGGGRIGLERSQGTQGADRMVGEPTVFWTGWFDGFDAVATDVLDAAPLLARARMIKTTQEVERLRLANELASAAMEHVRERIRPGMRESEVGAMFEGHVHELGTGYQGKVALARAFTLVWAGPGIRTFTATGARPVLEDQPTLLEIWVCADGYWSDLTKNACPGTLSRRYDELLDGLLGVYAAAIEHVRPGASLAELDTLIREGIAALGYPGQPSHPICHGVGARAHEPPFAHARQAAVIEEGMVLAIEPAVYWPEGGGLRLEDNFLVTAGGAEKLSSYPDDFRGQ
;
A
#
# COMPACT_ATOMS: atom_id res chain seq x y z
N MET A 1 6.13 8.69 -21.04
CA MET A 1 5.04 7.85 -20.55
C MET A 1 4.54 8.49 -19.28
N GLY A 2 3.27 8.69 -19.12
CA GLY A 2 2.69 9.28 -17.92
C GLY A 2 1.22 8.93 -17.83
N TRP A 3 0.73 8.78 -16.62
CA TRP A 3 -0.70 8.62 -16.35
C TRP A 3 -1.42 9.94 -16.62
N VAL A 4 -2.54 9.90 -17.31
CA VAL A 4 -3.37 11.10 -17.55
C VAL A 4 -3.97 11.59 -16.22
N LEU A 5 -4.32 12.88 -16.17
CA LEU A 5 -4.95 13.48 -14.99
C LEU A 5 -6.21 12.70 -14.59
N ASP A 6 -6.24 12.20 -13.35
CA ASP A 6 -7.40 11.55 -12.76
C ASP A 6 -8.33 12.58 -12.13
N THR A 7 -9.20 13.17 -12.95
CA THR A 7 -10.15 14.19 -12.50
C THR A 7 -11.14 13.65 -11.49
N ALA A 8 -11.59 12.40 -11.64
CA ALA A 8 -12.53 11.78 -10.72
C ALA A 8 -11.97 11.68 -9.29
N LYS A 9 -10.68 11.44 -9.15
CA LYS A 9 -9.98 11.43 -7.87
C LYS A 9 -9.97 12.82 -7.22
N LEU A 10 -9.53 13.85 -7.95
CA LEU A 10 -9.46 15.21 -7.44
C LEU A 10 -10.86 15.74 -7.10
N ASP A 11 -11.86 15.44 -7.91
CA ASP A 11 -13.25 15.84 -7.65
C ASP A 11 -13.79 15.20 -6.37
N ARG A 12 -13.48 13.92 -6.13
CA ARG A 12 -13.83 13.23 -4.87
C ARG A 12 -13.17 13.90 -3.67
N VAL A 13 -11.87 14.17 -3.74
CA VAL A 13 -11.13 14.84 -2.65
C VAL A 13 -11.77 16.19 -2.36
N ARG A 14 -12.05 17.00 -3.38
CA ARG A 14 -12.69 18.31 -3.23
C ARG A 14 -14.11 18.24 -2.69
N THR A 15 -14.86 17.21 -3.07
CA THR A 15 -16.19 16.96 -2.49
C THR A 15 -16.11 16.71 -0.98
N LEU A 16 -15.16 15.90 -0.55
CA LEU A 16 -14.92 15.63 0.87
C LEU A 16 -14.40 16.87 1.59
N MET A 17 -13.49 17.65 0.98
CA MET A 17 -13.03 18.93 1.51
C MET A 17 -14.20 19.89 1.75
N ALA A 18 -15.09 20.04 0.77
CA ALA A 18 -16.27 20.89 0.89
C ALA A 18 -17.22 20.43 2.02
N ALA A 19 -17.45 19.13 2.15
CA ALA A 19 -18.29 18.54 3.19
C ALA A 19 -17.72 18.77 4.61
N GLU A 20 -16.41 18.81 4.76
CA GLU A 20 -15.72 19.02 6.04
C GLU A 20 -15.30 20.47 6.26
N GLY A 21 -15.58 21.35 5.30
CA GLY A 21 -15.23 22.77 5.38
C GLY A 21 -13.72 23.01 5.33
N VAL A 22 -12.98 22.21 4.57
CA VAL A 22 -11.55 22.40 4.30
C VAL A 22 -11.42 23.25 3.03
N ASP A 23 -10.83 24.43 3.14
CA ASP A 23 -10.62 25.32 1.98
C ASP A 23 -9.35 24.97 1.21
N THR A 24 -8.33 24.52 1.93
CA THR A 24 -7.03 24.14 1.37
C THR A 24 -6.50 22.90 2.07
N LEU A 25 -6.14 21.87 1.30
CA LEU A 25 -5.46 20.69 1.79
C LEU A 25 -3.97 20.80 1.53
N VAL A 26 -3.14 20.59 2.54
CA VAL A 26 -1.68 20.58 2.42
C VAL A 26 -1.15 19.23 2.88
N VAL A 27 -0.51 18.53 1.98
CA VAL A 27 0.03 17.19 2.24
C VAL A 27 1.53 17.13 2.02
N ARG A 28 2.19 16.26 2.77
CA ARG A 28 3.63 16.02 2.69
C ARG A 28 4.02 14.55 2.72
N SER A 29 3.15 13.64 3.17
CA SER A 29 3.41 12.20 3.05
C SER A 29 3.63 11.83 1.58
N PRO A 30 4.70 11.12 1.22
CA PRO A 30 5.03 10.80 -0.17
C PRO A 30 3.90 10.10 -0.94
N ASP A 31 3.17 9.22 -0.27
CA ASP A 31 2.00 8.53 -0.82
C ASP A 31 0.83 9.49 -1.12
N ASN A 32 0.55 10.45 -0.23
CA ASN A 32 -0.51 11.44 -0.47
C ASN A 32 -0.07 12.50 -1.49
N VAL A 33 1.20 12.88 -1.54
CA VAL A 33 1.73 13.71 -2.61
C VAL A 33 1.56 12.99 -3.95
N CYS A 34 1.97 11.72 -4.05
CA CYS A 34 1.79 10.91 -5.25
C CYS A 34 0.31 10.72 -5.60
N TYR A 35 -0.54 10.44 -4.64
CA TYR A 35 -1.98 10.26 -4.81
C TYR A 35 -2.65 11.49 -5.45
N LEU A 36 -2.28 12.70 -5.01
CA LEU A 36 -2.90 13.95 -5.44
C LEU A 36 -2.26 14.58 -6.69
N THR A 37 -0.99 14.24 -6.98
CA THR A 37 -0.23 14.92 -8.05
C THR A 37 0.34 13.99 -9.11
N ASN A 38 0.30 12.67 -8.92
CA ASN A 38 1.00 11.68 -9.73
C ASN A 38 2.54 11.75 -9.67
N TYR A 39 3.10 12.73 -9.00
CA TYR A 39 4.54 12.79 -8.78
C TYR A 39 4.91 11.95 -7.55
N TRP A 40 5.74 10.94 -7.75
CA TRP A 40 6.22 10.07 -6.66
C TRP A 40 7.53 10.62 -6.09
N PRO A 41 7.50 11.24 -4.89
CA PRO A 41 8.68 11.87 -4.30
C PRO A 41 9.80 10.87 -4.01
N MET A 42 11.04 11.28 -4.29
CA MET A 42 12.23 10.52 -3.91
C MET A 42 12.48 10.58 -2.40
N LYS A 43 12.07 11.67 -1.76
CA LYS A 43 12.19 11.91 -0.32
C LYS A 43 10.96 12.65 0.20
N GLY A 44 10.68 12.51 1.49
CA GLY A 44 9.51 13.11 2.13
C GLY A 44 9.66 14.61 2.43
N TYR A 45 10.19 15.40 1.51
CA TYR A 45 10.33 16.86 1.67
C TYR A 45 9.33 17.64 0.83
N ASP A 46 8.80 17.02 -0.22
CA ASP A 46 7.91 17.67 -1.18
C ASP A 46 6.53 17.91 -0.57
N ILE A 47 5.84 18.94 -1.05
CA ILE A 47 4.56 19.39 -0.51
C ILE A 47 3.58 19.60 -1.65
N ALA A 48 2.38 19.05 -1.54
CA ALA A 48 1.28 19.39 -2.42
C ALA A 48 0.24 20.24 -1.69
N VAL A 49 -0.17 21.32 -2.34
CA VAL A 49 -1.23 22.25 -1.91
C VAL A 49 -2.41 22.08 -2.85
N VAL A 50 -3.52 21.61 -2.34
CA VAL A 50 -4.77 21.37 -3.10
C VAL A 50 -5.82 22.35 -2.61
N PRO A 51 -6.14 23.41 -3.35
CA PRO A 51 -7.23 24.30 -3.00
C PRO A 51 -8.57 23.64 -3.31
N LEU A 52 -9.62 24.04 -2.59
CA LEU A 52 -10.99 23.60 -2.88
C LEU A 52 -11.40 23.94 -4.32
N GLN A 53 -10.91 25.05 -4.84
CA GLN A 53 -11.10 25.50 -6.22
C GLN A 53 -9.75 25.96 -6.80
N GLY A 54 -9.48 25.62 -8.06
CA GLY A 54 -8.26 26.05 -8.74
C GLY A 54 -7.23 24.94 -8.95
N GLU A 55 -6.02 25.34 -9.31
CA GLU A 55 -4.93 24.43 -9.65
C GLU A 55 -4.20 23.93 -8.39
N VAL A 56 -3.74 22.69 -8.43
CA VAL A 56 -2.85 22.11 -7.41
C VAL A 56 -1.46 22.74 -7.57
N THR A 57 -0.83 23.12 -6.47
CA THR A 57 0.57 23.56 -6.47
C THR A 57 1.45 22.48 -5.85
N LEU A 58 2.55 22.16 -6.51
CA LEU A 58 3.52 21.15 -6.04
C LEU A 58 4.88 21.81 -5.76
N PHE A 59 5.36 21.71 -4.53
CA PHE A 59 6.70 22.15 -4.13
C PHE A 59 7.62 20.95 -4.12
N VAL A 60 8.75 21.04 -4.85
CA VAL A 60 9.70 19.93 -5.01
C VAL A 60 11.14 20.40 -4.79
N MET A 61 12.01 19.49 -4.41
CA MET A 61 13.46 19.77 -4.38
C MET A 61 13.97 20.14 -5.76
N GLU A 62 14.87 21.14 -5.87
CA GLU A 62 15.48 21.55 -7.14
C GLU A 62 15.99 20.39 -8.00
N PRO A 63 16.68 19.38 -7.47
CA PRO A 63 17.15 18.23 -8.27
C PRO A 63 16.03 17.39 -8.89
N GLN A 64 14.81 17.52 -8.37
CA GLN A 64 13.64 16.75 -8.84
C GLN A 64 12.68 17.59 -9.71
N HIS A 65 12.96 18.87 -9.92
CA HIS A 65 12.05 19.79 -10.56
C HIS A 65 11.68 19.40 -12.00
N GLU A 66 12.67 19.02 -12.81
CA GLU A 66 12.43 18.59 -14.19
C GLU A 66 11.58 17.31 -14.26
N GLU A 67 11.86 16.34 -13.39
CA GLU A 67 11.07 15.11 -13.31
C GLU A 67 9.64 15.41 -12.89
N ALA A 68 9.46 16.25 -11.88
CA ALA A 68 8.13 16.63 -11.40
C ALA A 68 7.33 17.38 -12.49
N GLN A 69 7.94 18.30 -13.24
CA GLN A 69 7.30 18.97 -14.37
C GLN A 69 6.84 17.99 -15.46
N ARG A 70 7.58 16.90 -15.65
CA ARG A 70 7.27 15.87 -16.65
C ARG A 70 6.20 14.88 -16.20
N THR A 71 6.08 14.62 -14.90
CA THR A 71 5.25 13.51 -14.37
C THR A 71 4.02 13.97 -13.59
N ALA A 72 4.07 15.17 -12.99
CA ALA A 72 2.95 15.67 -12.20
C ALA A 72 1.74 16.04 -13.06
N TRP A 73 0.57 15.94 -12.46
CA TRP A 73 -0.71 16.35 -13.08
C TRP A 73 -0.96 17.87 -13.03
N THR A 74 -0.08 18.63 -12.39
CA THR A 74 -0.18 20.09 -12.32
C THR A 74 0.96 20.75 -13.09
N ALA A 75 0.68 21.91 -13.68
CA ALA A 75 1.70 22.76 -14.27
C ALA A 75 2.39 23.69 -13.24
N ASP A 76 1.75 23.93 -12.08
CA ASP A 76 2.32 24.77 -11.02
C ASP A 76 3.29 23.98 -10.14
N VAL A 77 4.46 23.70 -10.68
CA VAL A 77 5.56 23.01 -9.99
C VAL A 77 6.62 24.02 -9.58
N ARG A 78 6.89 24.12 -8.29
CA ARG A 78 7.78 25.12 -7.69
C ARG A 78 8.96 24.47 -6.99
N ALA A 79 10.18 24.89 -7.34
CA ALA A 79 11.38 24.36 -6.73
C ALA A 79 11.72 25.06 -5.40
N PHE A 80 12.32 24.30 -4.49
CA PHE A 80 13.02 24.82 -3.31
C PHE A 80 14.43 24.23 -3.24
N PRO A 81 15.42 24.97 -2.66
CA PRO A 81 16.79 24.47 -2.56
C PRO A 81 16.86 23.21 -1.68
N PHE A 82 17.42 22.12 -2.23
CA PHE A 82 17.77 20.94 -1.45
C PHE A 82 18.96 21.24 -0.53
N TYR A 83 19.98 21.92 -1.07
CA TYR A 83 21.15 22.38 -0.35
C TYR A 83 21.27 23.90 -0.49
N ASP A 84 21.54 24.59 0.61
CA ASP A 84 21.83 26.01 0.64
C ASP A 84 23.09 26.21 1.53
N PRO A 85 24.20 26.73 0.98
CA PRO A 85 25.42 26.92 1.74
C PRO A 85 25.28 27.94 2.88
N ASP A 86 24.32 28.85 2.78
CA ASP A 86 24.08 29.91 3.75
C ASP A 86 22.96 29.55 4.76
N ASP A 87 22.24 28.44 4.55
CA ASP A 87 21.18 27.97 5.41
C ASP A 87 21.41 26.51 5.85
N PRO A 88 21.89 26.26 7.07
CA PRO A 88 22.15 24.89 7.56
C PRO A 88 20.90 24.12 7.96
N ARG A 89 19.70 24.72 7.86
CA ARG A 89 18.44 24.04 8.24
C ARG A 89 18.10 22.92 7.27
N PRO A 90 17.32 21.90 7.74
CA PRO A 90 16.90 20.81 6.87
C PRO A 90 16.06 21.29 5.66
N PRO A 91 16.13 20.60 4.51
CA PRO A 91 15.33 20.92 3.32
C PRO A 91 13.82 21.03 3.59
N ALA A 92 13.31 20.23 4.51
CA ALA A 92 11.90 20.25 4.90
C ALA A 92 11.44 21.60 5.48
N VAL A 93 12.32 22.32 6.16
CA VAL A 93 12.03 23.66 6.71
C VAL A 93 11.92 24.68 5.57
N ARG A 94 12.84 24.62 4.62
CA ARG A 94 12.80 25.50 3.43
C ARG A 94 11.56 25.22 2.58
N ALA A 95 11.19 23.95 2.40
CA ALA A 95 9.95 23.57 1.73
C ALA A 95 8.72 24.19 2.41
N GLN A 96 8.64 24.05 3.75
CA GLN A 96 7.56 24.65 4.54
C GLN A 96 7.50 26.17 4.38
N GLU A 97 8.62 26.86 4.49
CA GLU A 97 8.68 28.34 4.32
C GLU A 97 8.17 28.78 2.95
N ARG A 98 8.55 28.06 1.88
CA ARG A 98 8.05 28.34 0.53
C ARG A 98 6.55 28.14 0.42
N CYS A 99 6.03 27.06 1.01
CA CYS A 99 4.60 26.78 1.07
C CYS A 99 3.84 27.87 1.83
N LEU A 100 4.30 28.25 3.03
CA LEU A 100 3.68 29.27 3.86
C LEU A 100 3.70 30.66 3.17
N ALA A 101 4.81 31.03 2.54
CA ALA A 101 4.92 32.27 1.77
C ALA A 101 3.93 32.30 0.58
N PHE A 102 3.79 31.19 -0.12
CA PHE A 102 2.80 31.05 -1.19
C PHE A 102 1.36 31.22 -0.68
N LEU A 103 1.01 30.54 0.42
CA LEU A 103 -0.32 30.65 1.02
C LEU A 103 -0.63 32.09 1.47
N ALA A 104 0.33 32.75 2.12
CA ALA A 104 0.18 34.15 2.52
C ALA A 104 -0.05 35.10 1.35
N GLN A 105 0.68 34.91 0.23
CA GLN A 105 0.53 35.71 -1.00
C GLN A 105 -0.80 35.46 -1.73
N SER A 106 -1.36 34.27 -1.57
CA SER A 106 -2.65 33.87 -2.16
C SER A 106 -3.87 34.34 -1.33
N GLY A 107 -3.68 35.15 -0.32
CA GLY A 107 -4.75 35.65 0.54
C GLY A 107 -5.01 34.80 1.79
N GLY A 108 -4.07 33.91 2.11
CA GLY A 108 -4.19 32.94 3.19
C GLY A 108 -4.79 31.61 2.74
N GLY A 109 -4.62 30.58 3.56
CA GLY A 109 -5.10 29.21 3.26
C GLY A 109 -6.57 28.94 3.64
N GLY A 110 -7.27 29.91 4.25
CA GLY A 110 -8.58 29.64 4.83
C GLY A 110 -8.48 28.60 5.97
N ARG A 111 -9.42 27.63 5.99
CA ARG A 111 -9.34 26.45 6.87
C ARG A 111 -8.44 25.41 6.20
N ILE A 112 -7.27 25.18 6.77
CA ILE A 112 -6.26 24.30 6.21
C ILE A 112 -6.36 22.90 6.81
N GLY A 113 -6.49 21.89 5.93
CA GLY A 113 -6.38 20.49 6.31
C GLY A 113 -4.94 20.01 6.24
N LEU A 114 -4.42 19.45 7.33
CA LEU A 114 -3.10 18.84 7.44
C LEU A 114 -3.19 17.35 7.82
N GLU A 115 -2.17 16.57 7.50
CA GLU A 115 -2.02 15.17 7.92
C GLU A 115 -1.56 15.12 9.40
N ARG A 116 -2.47 15.37 10.36
CA ARG A 116 -2.13 15.42 11.79
C ARG A 116 -2.16 14.06 12.45
N SER A 117 -3.16 13.24 12.13
CA SER A 117 -3.26 11.86 12.58
C SER A 117 -2.89 10.92 11.41
N GLN A 118 -1.71 10.36 11.44
CA GLN A 118 -1.18 9.54 10.34
C GLN A 118 -1.86 8.16 10.19
N GLY A 119 -2.77 7.82 11.08
CA GLY A 119 -3.26 6.45 11.14
C GLY A 119 -2.16 5.47 11.59
N THR A 120 -2.44 4.19 11.49
CA THR A 120 -1.59 3.10 12.01
C THR A 120 -0.55 2.59 11.01
N GLN A 121 -0.33 3.29 9.90
CA GLN A 121 0.45 2.77 8.79
C GLN A 121 1.94 2.90 9.04
N GLY A 122 2.67 1.84 8.77
CA GLY A 122 4.12 1.84 8.82
C GLY A 122 4.73 2.82 7.80
N ALA A 123 5.98 3.22 8.03
CA ALA A 123 6.73 4.05 7.10
C ALA A 123 6.77 3.38 5.71
N ASP A 124 6.62 4.17 4.65
CA ASP A 124 6.88 3.71 3.31
C ASP A 124 8.36 3.35 3.16
N ARG A 125 8.64 2.07 2.98
CA ARG A 125 10.01 1.56 2.89
C ARG A 125 10.67 1.83 1.55
N MET A 126 9.90 2.32 0.58
CA MET A 126 10.42 2.60 -0.76
C MET A 126 11.30 3.85 -0.82
N VAL A 127 11.08 4.80 0.06
CA VAL A 127 11.90 6.03 0.15
C VAL A 127 13.16 5.87 1.02
N GLY A 128 13.27 4.79 1.80
CA GLY A 128 14.43 4.51 2.64
C GLY A 128 14.59 5.42 3.86
N GLU A 129 13.92 6.56 3.88
CA GLU A 129 13.93 7.52 4.99
C GLU A 129 12.49 7.89 5.33
N PRO A 130 12.01 7.59 6.56
CA PRO A 130 10.64 7.91 6.94
C PRO A 130 10.39 9.41 6.96
N THR A 131 9.21 9.83 6.49
CA THR A 131 8.78 11.22 6.62
C THR A 131 8.48 11.50 8.10
N VAL A 132 9.22 12.41 8.69
CA VAL A 132 9.03 12.86 10.06
C VAL A 132 8.28 14.18 10.09
N PHE A 133 7.20 14.23 10.85
CA PHE A 133 6.47 15.45 11.16
C PHE A 133 6.94 15.97 12.52
N TRP A 134 7.30 17.24 12.58
CA TRP A 134 7.69 17.91 13.83
C TRP A 134 6.67 18.96 14.22
N THR A 135 6.64 19.37 15.47
CA THR A 135 5.65 20.35 15.99
C THR A 135 5.62 21.61 15.14
N GLY A 136 6.76 22.18 14.81
CA GLY A 136 6.85 23.39 13.97
C GLY A 136 6.30 23.23 12.55
N TRP A 137 6.15 22.00 12.03
CA TRP A 137 5.41 21.76 10.80
C TRP A 137 3.94 22.16 10.96
N PHE A 138 3.30 21.72 12.04
CA PHE A 138 1.89 21.99 12.27
C PHE A 138 1.67 23.45 12.70
N ASP A 139 2.45 23.93 13.68
CA ASP A 139 2.34 25.28 14.24
C ASP A 139 2.62 26.37 13.20
N GLY A 140 3.45 26.11 12.21
CA GLY A 140 3.76 27.06 11.14
C GLY A 140 2.55 27.49 10.30
N PHE A 141 1.52 26.66 10.20
CA PHE A 141 0.31 26.99 9.45
C PHE A 141 -0.67 27.89 10.21
N ASP A 142 -0.58 28.00 11.53
CA ASP A 142 -1.44 28.87 12.33
C ASP A 142 -1.30 30.35 11.94
N ALA A 143 -0.17 30.73 11.36
CA ALA A 143 0.08 32.12 10.90
C ALA A 143 -0.65 32.47 9.59
N VAL A 144 -1.05 31.50 8.78
CA VAL A 144 -1.63 31.69 7.44
C VAL A 144 -3.03 31.08 7.30
N ALA A 145 -3.46 30.28 8.28
CA ALA A 145 -4.77 29.66 8.32
C ALA A 145 -5.74 30.43 9.23
N THR A 146 -7.03 30.34 8.92
CA THR A 146 -8.09 30.75 9.86
C THR A 146 -8.39 29.65 10.89
N ASP A 147 -8.12 28.39 10.53
CA ASP A 147 -8.22 27.21 11.37
C ASP A 147 -7.39 26.07 10.74
N VAL A 148 -6.84 25.17 11.57
CA VAL A 148 -6.06 24.02 11.13
C VAL A 148 -6.75 22.73 11.54
N LEU A 149 -7.18 21.96 10.55
CA LEU A 149 -7.96 20.73 10.69
C LEU A 149 -7.08 19.48 10.47
N ASP A 150 -7.49 18.36 11.05
CA ASP A 150 -6.90 17.07 10.71
C ASP A 150 -7.59 16.47 9.47
N ALA A 151 -6.87 16.41 8.35
CA ALA A 151 -7.35 15.88 7.09
C ALA A 151 -6.96 14.41 6.84
N ALA A 152 -6.26 13.75 7.76
CA ALA A 152 -5.91 12.34 7.57
C ALA A 152 -7.15 11.43 7.42
N PRO A 153 -8.24 11.60 8.19
CA PRO A 153 -9.47 10.84 7.98
C PRO A 153 -10.15 11.12 6.63
N LEU A 154 -10.10 12.36 6.14
CA LEU A 154 -10.61 12.75 4.82
C LEU A 154 -9.85 12.01 3.71
N LEU A 155 -8.51 12.03 3.76
CA LEU A 155 -7.67 11.33 2.80
C LEU A 155 -7.89 9.82 2.84
N ALA A 156 -8.04 9.25 4.04
CA ALA A 156 -8.36 7.83 4.19
C ALA A 156 -9.67 7.46 3.46
N ARG A 157 -10.73 8.25 3.65
CA ARG A 157 -12.02 8.03 2.93
C ARG A 157 -11.90 8.23 1.42
N ALA A 158 -11.14 9.24 0.98
CA ALA A 158 -10.92 9.48 -0.44
C ALA A 158 -10.27 8.28 -1.14
N ARG A 159 -9.36 7.58 -0.44
CA ARG A 159 -8.57 6.46 -0.94
C ARG A 159 -9.30 5.12 -0.88
N MET A 160 -10.36 4.98 -0.06
CA MET A 160 -11.06 3.71 0.10
C MET A 160 -11.69 3.21 -1.21
N ILE A 161 -12.32 4.08 -1.98
CA ILE A 161 -12.95 3.74 -3.26
C ILE A 161 -12.02 4.12 -4.40
N LYS A 162 -11.57 3.16 -5.16
CA LYS A 162 -10.60 3.35 -6.25
C LYS A 162 -11.27 3.87 -7.51
N THR A 163 -10.61 4.79 -8.19
CA THR A 163 -10.99 5.17 -9.55
C THR A 163 -10.58 4.07 -10.54
N THR A 164 -11.11 4.11 -11.76
CA THR A 164 -10.71 3.17 -12.81
C THR A 164 -9.20 3.18 -13.07
N GLN A 165 -8.58 4.37 -13.01
CA GLN A 165 -7.14 4.50 -13.22
C GLN A 165 -6.34 3.92 -12.04
N GLU A 166 -6.81 4.07 -10.80
CA GLU A 166 -6.20 3.44 -9.62
C GLU A 166 -6.29 1.92 -9.70
N VAL A 167 -7.43 1.38 -10.12
CA VAL A 167 -7.60 -0.06 -10.35
C VAL A 167 -6.61 -0.57 -11.39
N GLU A 168 -6.39 0.17 -12.49
CA GLU A 168 -5.43 -0.22 -13.52
C GLU A 168 -3.99 -0.29 -12.96
N ARG A 169 -3.58 0.67 -12.14
CA ARG A 169 -2.26 0.66 -11.46
C ARG A 169 -2.12 -0.52 -10.50
N LEU A 170 -3.16 -0.80 -9.73
CA LEU A 170 -3.19 -1.95 -8.82
C LEU A 170 -3.11 -3.28 -9.57
N ARG A 171 -3.77 -3.40 -10.74
CA ARG A 171 -3.62 -4.59 -11.60
C ARG A 171 -2.18 -4.78 -12.04
N LEU A 172 -1.50 -3.73 -12.52
CA LEU A 172 -0.10 -3.81 -12.92
C LEU A 172 0.83 -4.23 -11.77
N ALA A 173 0.60 -3.72 -10.56
CA ALA A 173 1.38 -4.14 -9.39
C ALA A 173 1.15 -5.62 -9.05
N ASN A 174 -0.10 -6.10 -9.12
CA ASN A 174 -0.45 -7.51 -8.89
C ASN A 174 0.05 -8.45 -10.00
N GLU A 175 0.05 -8.00 -11.25
CA GLU A 175 0.63 -8.75 -12.37
C GLU A 175 2.14 -8.91 -12.23
N LEU A 176 2.86 -7.84 -11.86
CA LEU A 176 4.29 -7.88 -11.57
C LEU A 176 4.62 -8.83 -10.41
N ALA A 177 3.83 -8.77 -9.33
CA ALA A 177 3.99 -9.68 -8.20
C ALA A 177 3.76 -11.14 -8.61
N SER A 178 2.73 -11.41 -9.41
CA SER A 178 2.42 -12.75 -9.92
C SER A 178 3.52 -13.29 -10.84
N ALA A 179 4.03 -12.45 -11.74
CA ALA A 179 5.12 -12.83 -12.64
C ALA A 179 6.42 -13.13 -11.88
N ALA A 180 6.74 -12.32 -10.86
CA ALA A 180 7.91 -12.55 -10.03
C ALA A 180 7.77 -13.81 -9.17
N MET A 181 6.57 -14.11 -8.69
CA MET A 181 6.32 -15.34 -7.95
C MET A 181 6.44 -16.59 -8.85
N GLU A 182 5.97 -16.51 -10.10
CA GLU A 182 6.17 -17.58 -11.08
C GLU A 182 7.65 -17.80 -11.37
N HIS A 183 8.45 -16.72 -11.48
CA HIS A 183 9.89 -16.80 -11.62
C HIS A 183 10.57 -17.50 -10.45
N VAL A 184 10.10 -17.24 -9.21
CA VAL A 184 10.57 -17.95 -8.01
C VAL A 184 10.19 -19.42 -8.07
N ARG A 185 8.92 -19.73 -8.36
CA ARG A 185 8.41 -21.11 -8.43
C ARG A 185 9.23 -22.00 -9.35
N GLU A 186 9.60 -21.51 -10.52
CA GLU A 186 10.41 -22.25 -11.48
C GLU A 186 11.86 -22.54 -11.00
N ARG A 187 12.37 -21.72 -10.09
CA ARG A 187 13.79 -21.69 -9.71
C ARG A 187 14.08 -22.09 -8.29
N ILE A 188 13.10 -22.07 -7.41
CA ILE A 188 13.26 -22.48 -6.01
C ILE A 188 13.71 -23.93 -5.91
N ARG A 189 14.70 -24.19 -5.06
CA ARG A 189 15.26 -25.54 -4.86
C ARG A 189 15.51 -25.78 -3.37
N PRO A 190 15.42 -27.02 -2.91
CA PRO A 190 15.81 -27.37 -1.53
C PRO A 190 17.23 -26.92 -1.23
N GLY A 191 17.43 -26.41 -0.01
CA GLY A 191 18.71 -25.91 0.45
C GLY A 191 19.00 -24.43 0.13
N MET A 192 18.25 -23.79 -0.76
CA MET A 192 18.33 -22.32 -0.93
C MET A 192 17.97 -21.61 0.35
N ARG A 193 18.65 -20.52 0.66
CA ARG A 193 18.35 -19.69 1.83
C ARG A 193 17.11 -18.80 1.56
N GLU A 194 16.34 -18.51 2.60
CA GLU A 194 15.24 -17.53 2.55
C GLU A 194 15.67 -16.23 1.84
N SER A 195 16.87 -15.72 2.18
CA SER A 195 17.42 -14.50 1.58
C SER A 195 17.73 -14.61 0.08
N GLU A 196 18.07 -15.81 -0.41
CA GLU A 196 18.30 -16.05 -1.84
C GLU A 196 16.98 -16.06 -2.60
N VAL A 197 15.93 -16.62 -2.00
CA VAL A 197 14.58 -16.60 -2.56
C VAL A 197 14.04 -15.16 -2.61
N GLY A 198 14.22 -14.39 -1.54
CA GLY A 198 13.83 -12.97 -1.51
C GLY A 198 14.55 -12.14 -2.58
N ALA A 199 15.87 -12.31 -2.71
CA ALA A 199 16.67 -11.63 -3.72
C ALA A 199 16.23 -11.99 -5.15
N MET A 200 15.84 -13.25 -5.38
CA MET A 200 15.31 -13.72 -6.67
C MET A 200 14.01 -13.02 -7.03
N PHE A 201 13.07 -12.91 -6.07
CA PHE A 201 11.80 -12.23 -6.25
C PHE A 201 12.00 -10.74 -6.53
N GLU A 202 12.67 -10.04 -5.62
CA GLU A 202 12.88 -8.58 -5.71
C GLU A 202 13.68 -8.19 -6.94
N GLY A 203 14.73 -8.97 -7.27
CA GLY A 203 15.54 -8.78 -8.48
C GLY A 203 14.71 -8.87 -9.74
N HIS A 204 13.81 -9.84 -9.83
CA HIS A 204 12.93 -10.00 -11.00
C HIS A 204 11.90 -8.86 -11.14
N VAL A 205 11.33 -8.38 -10.03
CA VAL A 205 10.47 -7.18 -10.06
C VAL A 205 11.24 -5.96 -10.56
N HIS A 206 12.48 -5.77 -10.13
CA HIS A 206 13.32 -4.67 -10.62
C HIS A 206 13.62 -4.77 -12.11
N GLU A 207 13.93 -5.98 -12.59
CA GLU A 207 14.25 -6.25 -14.00
C GLU A 207 13.03 -6.03 -14.90
N LEU A 208 11.89 -6.61 -14.51
CA LEU A 208 10.67 -6.60 -15.32
C LEU A 208 9.89 -5.28 -15.20
N GLY A 209 9.89 -4.66 -14.02
CA GLY A 209 8.92 -3.62 -13.65
C GLY A 209 9.14 -2.29 -14.35
N THR A 210 10.40 -1.90 -14.61
CA THR A 210 10.68 -0.63 -15.30
C THR A 210 10.29 -0.72 -16.78
N GLY A 211 9.33 0.09 -17.19
CA GLY A 211 8.80 0.04 -18.56
C GLY A 211 7.74 -1.04 -18.78
N TYR A 212 7.29 -1.71 -17.72
CA TYR A 212 6.30 -2.81 -17.85
C TYR A 212 5.05 -2.36 -18.62
N GLN A 213 4.71 -3.12 -19.66
CA GLN A 213 3.62 -2.84 -20.61
C GLN A 213 3.63 -1.41 -21.20
N GLY A 214 4.78 -0.73 -21.17
CA GLY A 214 4.88 0.67 -21.60
C GLY A 214 4.18 1.67 -20.68
N LYS A 215 3.71 1.27 -19.49
CA LYS A 215 2.93 2.07 -18.56
C LYS A 215 3.66 2.37 -17.26
N VAL A 216 4.34 1.38 -16.66
CA VAL A 216 5.04 1.54 -15.39
C VAL A 216 6.40 2.23 -15.60
N ALA A 217 6.61 3.37 -14.98
CA ALA A 217 7.90 4.06 -15.01
C ALA A 217 8.89 3.47 -14.02
N LEU A 218 8.42 3.07 -12.82
CA LEU A 218 9.24 2.52 -11.77
C LEU A 218 8.47 1.49 -10.95
N ALA A 219 9.06 0.31 -10.77
CA ALA A 219 8.59 -0.66 -9.79
C ALA A 219 9.66 -0.96 -8.74
N ARG A 220 9.19 -1.29 -7.54
CA ARG A 220 10.01 -1.74 -6.41
C ARG A 220 9.29 -2.89 -5.73
N ALA A 221 10.04 -3.76 -5.08
CA ALA A 221 9.51 -4.81 -4.25
C ALA A 221 10.20 -4.85 -2.89
N PHE A 222 9.46 -5.31 -1.92
CA PHE A 222 9.95 -5.75 -0.64
C PHE A 222 9.30 -7.08 -0.30
N THR A 223 10.06 -8.05 0.18
CA THR A 223 9.49 -9.33 0.57
C THR A 223 10.08 -9.83 1.88
N LEU A 224 9.24 -10.50 2.66
CA LEU A 224 9.67 -11.35 3.76
C LEU A 224 9.51 -12.80 3.33
N VAL A 225 10.54 -13.60 3.54
CA VAL A 225 10.56 -15.00 3.16
C VAL A 225 10.78 -15.85 4.39
N TRP A 226 9.95 -16.87 4.56
CA TRP A 226 10.02 -17.83 5.67
C TRP A 226 9.88 -19.25 5.15
N ALA A 227 10.88 -20.09 5.41
CA ALA A 227 10.90 -21.49 4.99
C ALA A 227 10.55 -22.42 6.15
N GLY A 228 9.61 -23.32 5.93
CA GLY A 228 9.20 -24.40 6.85
C GLY A 228 9.01 -23.90 8.29
N PRO A 229 9.81 -24.36 9.28
CA PRO A 229 9.67 -23.95 10.69
C PRO A 229 9.92 -22.45 10.93
N GLY A 230 10.45 -21.73 9.94
CA GLY A 230 10.65 -20.29 9.98
C GLY A 230 9.38 -19.48 9.74
N ILE A 231 8.31 -20.10 9.23
CA ILE A 231 7.05 -19.41 8.93
C ILE A 231 6.45 -18.83 10.21
N ARG A 232 6.44 -17.51 10.26
CA ARG A 232 5.92 -16.70 11.36
C ARG A 232 5.57 -15.33 10.80
N THR A 233 4.73 -14.59 11.49
CA THR A 233 4.49 -13.18 11.13
C THR A 233 5.52 -12.25 11.79
N PHE A 234 5.83 -11.14 11.13
CA PHE A 234 6.70 -10.05 11.62
C PHE A 234 8.14 -10.41 11.97
N THR A 235 8.66 -11.51 11.45
CA THR A 235 10.08 -11.84 11.59
C THR A 235 10.87 -11.48 10.33
N ALA A 236 12.15 -11.21 10.49
CA ALA A 236 13.01 -10.92 9.34
C ALA A 236 13.29 -12.17 8.52
N THR A 237 13.42 -12.01 7.20
CA THR A 237 14.02 -13.01 6.31
C THR A 237 15.42 -13.38 6.79
N GLY A 238 15.72 -14.66 6.85
CA GLY A 238 16.94 -15.19 7.41
C GLY A 238 17.75 -16.04 6.45
N ALA A 239 18.51 -16.96 7.04
CA ALA A 239 19.35 -17.93 6.32
C ALA A 239 18.82 -19.37 6.41
N ARG A 240 17.55 -19.56 6.80
CA ARG A 240 16.96 -20.91 6.86
C ARG A 240 16.89 -21.50 5.47
N PRO A 241 17.16 -22.79 5.33
CA PRO A 241 17.06 -23.46 4.03
C PRO A 241 15.61 -23.73 3.65
N VAL A 242 15.31 -23.59 2.39
CA VAL A 242 14.11 -24.13 1.76
C VAL A 242 14.10 -25.64 1.95
N LEU A 243 12.95 -26.20 2.36
CA LEU A 243 12.74 -27.62 2.58
C LEU A 243 11.94 -28.23 1.43
N GLU A 244 12.18 -29.52 1.16
CA GLU A 244 11.58 -30.22 0.03
C GLU A 244 10.08 -30.46 0.21
N ASP A 245 9.64 -30.71 1.47
CA ASP A 245 8.29 -31.14 1.83
C ASP A 245 7.50 -30.12 2.65
N GLN A 246 8.01 -28.93 2.77
CA GLN A 246 7.38 -27.83 3.51
C GLN A 246 7.32 -26.56 2.68
N PRO A 247 6.31 -25.69 2.90
CA PRO A 247 6.18 -24.47 2.15
C PRO A 247 7.31 -23.48 2.48
N THR A 248 7.69 -22.72 1.47
CA THR A 248 8.36 -21.42 1.61
C THR A 248 7.31 -20.36 1.35
N LEU A 249 7.00 -19.58 2.36
CA LEU A 249 6.04 -18.50 2.32
C LEU A 249 6.77 -17.20 1.99
N LEU A 250 6.25 -16.47 1.00
CA LEU A 250 6.68 -15.13 0.66
C LEU A 250 5.54 -14.16 0.95
N GLU A 251 5.81 -13.23 1.85
CA GLU A 251 5.02 -12.00 2.01
C GLU A 251 5.56 -10.97 1.03
N ILE A 252 4.70 -10.44 0.16
CA ILE A 252 5.11 -9.76 -1.06
C ILE A 252 4.45 -8.40 -1.16
N TRP A 253 5.27 -7.34 -1.17
CA TRP A 253 4.83 -5.99 -1.50
C TRP A 253 5.49 -5.52 -2.78
N VAL A 254 4.70 -5.26 -3.82
CA VAL A 254 5.17 -4.64 -5.05
C VAL A 254 4.51 -3.28 -5.22
N CYS A 255 5.34 -2.26 -5.36
CA CYS A 255 4.90 -0.91 -5.66
C CYS A 255 5.24 -0.55 -7.11
N ALA A 256 4.22 -0.23 -7.90
CA ALA A 256 4.34 0.26 -9.25
C ALA A 256 3.80 1.70 -9.33
N ASP A 257 4.69 2.65 -9.62
CA ASP A 257 4.35 4.10 -9.68
C ASP A 257 3.52 4.60 -8.49
N GLY A 258 3.88 4.16 -7.26
CA GLY A 258 3.26 4.58 -6.02
C GLY A 258 2.00 3.80 -5.61
N TYR A 259 1.60 2.76 -6.36
CA TYR A 259 0.49 1.86 -6.01
C TYR A 259 0.98 0.45 -5.70
N TRP A 260 0.41 -0.14 -4.66
CA TRP A 260 0.89 -1.37 -4.05
C TRP A 260 0.04 -2.59 -4.38
N SER A 261 0.68 -3.73 -4.52
CA SER A 261 0.07 -5.02 -4.21
C SER A 261 0.55 -5.47 -2.84
N ASP A 262 -0.27 -6.25 -2.16
CA ASP A 262 0.02 -6.90 -0.89
C ASP A 262 -0.47 -8.34 -0.96
N LEU A 263 0.44 -9.27 -1.07
CA LEU A 263 0.15 -10.68 -1.35
C LEU A 263 0.99 -11.59 -0.45
N THR A 264 0.42 -12.71 -0.05
CA THR A 264 1.20 -13.84 0.45
C THR A 264 1.08 -15.01 -0.50
N LYS A 265 2.21 -15.52 -0.95
CA LYS A 265 2.29 -16.70 -1.83
C LYS A 265 3.21 -17.74 -1.26
N ASN A 266 2.95 -18.98 -1.62
CA ASN A 266 3.73 -20.11 -1.17
C ASN A 266 4.33 -20.86 -2.36
N ALA A 267 5.49 -21.47 -2.14
CA ALA A 267 6.10 -22.42 -3.06
C ALA A 267 6.65 -23.61 -2.26
N CYS A 268 6.57 -24.80 -2.86
CA CYS A 268 7.18 -26.00 -2.32
C CYS A 268 7.88 -26.76 -3.46
N PRO A 269 9.19 -26.97 -3.39
CA PRO A 269 9.92 -27.62 -4.49
C PRO A 269 9.66 -29.12 -4.63
N GLY A 270 8.97 -29.74 -3.70
CA GLY A 270 8.60 -31.16 -3.71
C GLY A 270 7.14 -31.36 -3.30
N THR A 271 6.85 -32.47 -2.63
CA THR A 271 5.49 -32.82 -2.19
C THR A 271 5.29 -32.37 -0.75
N LEU A 272 4.24 -31.62 -0.50
CA LEU A 272 3.88 -31.18 0.84
C LEU A 272 3.72 -32.38 1.79
N SER A 273 4.29 -32.23 2.99
CA SER A 273 4.01 -33.17 4.07
C SER A 273 2.52 -33.14 4.45
N ARG A 274 2.01 -34.26 4.92
CA ARG A 274 0.57 -34.46 5.21
C ARG A 274 -0.05 -33.34 6.05
N ARG A 275 0.68 -32.85 7.06
CA ARG A 275 0.19 -31.77 7.94
C ARG A 275 -0.07 -30.47 7.16
N TYR A 276 0.82 -30.11 6.23
CA TYR A 276 0.66 -28.92 5.39
C TYR A 276 -0.40 -29.11 4.32
N ASP A 277 -0.50 -30.31 3.76
CA ASP A 277 -1.50 -30.65 2.74
C ASP A 277 -2.93 -30.54 3.31
N GLU A 278 -3.18 -31.15 4.50
CA GLU A 278 -4.45 -31.04 5.21
C GLU A 278 -4.78 -29.60 5.62
N LEU A 279 -3.77 -28.82 6.06
CA LEU A 279 -3.96 -27.39 6.40
C LEU A 279 -4.31 -26.56 5.17
N LEU A 280 -3.64 -26.80 4.05
CA LEU A 280 -3.91 -26.07 2.81
C LEU A 280 -5.34 -26.32 2.33
N ASP A 281 -5.82 -27.55 2.33
CA ASP A 281 -7.22 -27.87 1.99
C ASP A 281 -8.21 -27.10 2.87
N GLY A 282 -7.96 -27.08 4.18
CA GLY A 282 -8.79 -26.33 5.12
C GLY A 282 -8.78 -24.83 4.88
N LEU A 283 -7.59 -24.26 4.69
CA LEU A 283 -7.44 -22.82 4.44
C LEU A 283 -8.04 -22.40 3.10
N LEU A 284 -7.90 -23.20 2.04
CA LEU A 284 -8.56 -22.94 0.74
C LEU A 284 -10.08 -22.87 0.91
N GLY A 285 -10.67 -23.73 1.75
CA GLY A 285 -12.09 -23.69 2.06
C GLY A 285 -12.51 -22.41 2.81
N VAL A 286 -11.76 -22.01 3.83
CA VAL A 286 -11.98 -20.74 4.55
C VAL A 286 -11.83 -19.54 3.62
N TYR A 287 -10.81 -19.57 2.78
CA TYR A 287 -10.51 -18.50 1.82
C TYR A 287 -11.62 -18.35 0.78
N ALA A 288 -12.10 -19.44 0.22
CA ALA A 288 -13.22 -19.43 -0.72
C ALA A 288 -14.48 -18.83 -0.10
N ALA A 289 -14.82 -19.22 1.13
CA ALA A 289 -15.96 -18.66 1.86
C ALA A 289 -15.80 -17.15 2.14
N ALA A 290 -14.57 -16.71 2.47
CA ALA A 290 -14.26 -15.30 2.64
C ALA A 290 -14.46 -14.49 1.35
N ILE A 291 -13.97 -15.00 0.22
CA ILE A 291 -14.11 -14.36 -1.10
C ILE A 291 -15.59 -14.26 -1.49
N GLU A 292 -16.38 -15.30 -1.25
CA GLU A 292 -17.83 -15.31 -1.53
C GLU A 292 -18.59 -14.28 -0.69
N HIS A 293 -18.13 -13.99 0.53
CA HIS A 293 -18.69 -12.95 1.40
C HIS A 293 -18.45 -11.53 0.86
N VAL A 294 -17.35 -11.32 0.12
CA VAL A 294 -16.93 -9.98 -0.36
C VAL A 294 -17.83 -9.51 -1.50
N ARG A 295 -18.80 -8.66 -1.16
CA ARG A 295 -19.73 -8.01 -2.09
C ARG A 295 -20.21 -6.68 -1.50
N PRO A 296 -20.68 -5.73 -2.34
CA PRO A 296 -21.21 -4.46 -1.83
C PRO A 296 -22.32 -4.67 -0.80
N GLY A 297 -22.23 -3.94 0.32
CA GLY A 297 -23.17 -4.02 1.44
C GLY A 297 -22.85 -5.09 2.49
N ALA A 298 -21.91 -6.01 2.23
CA ALA A 298 -21.51 -7.00 3.22
C ALA A 298 -20.71 -6.34 4.37
N SER A 299 -20.76 -6.94 5.56
CA SER A 299 -20.09 -6.44 6.76
C SER A 299 -18.63 -6.89 6.83
N LEU A 300 -17.71 -5.95 7.06
CA LEU A 300 -16.32 -6.27 7.36
C LEU A 300 -16.15 -7.00 8.71
N ALA A 301 -17.03 -6.73 9.68
CA ALA A 301 -17.01 -7.43 10.96
C ALA A 301 -17.45 -8.91 10.82
N GLU A 302 -18.43 -9.16 9.95
CA GLU A 302 -18.83 -10.54 9.65
C GLU A 302 -17.73 -11.28 8.87
N LEU A 303 -17.02 -10.62 7.97
CA LEU A 303 -15.86 -11.19 7.27
C LEU A 303 -14.76 -11.61 8.24
N ASP A 304 -14.40 -10.73 9.22
CA ASP A 304 -13.41 -11.07 10.26
C ASP A 304 -13.87 -12.29 11.08
N THR A 305 -15.14 -12.30 11.48
CA THR A 305 -15.72 -13.40 12.25
C THR A 305 -15.71 -14.71 11.47
N LEU A 306 -16.17 -14.70 10.22
CA LEU A 306 -16.22 -15.88 9.33
C LEU A 306 -14.85 -16.53 9.17
N ILE A 307 -13.82 -15.74 8.90
CA ILE A 307 -12.45 -16.25 8.72
C ILE A 307 -11.92 -16.85 10.02
N ARG A 308 -12.06 -16.15 11.16
CA ARG A 308 -11.57 -16.65 12.46
C ARG A 308 -12.30 -17.87 12.95
N GLU A 309 -13.61 -17.95 12.78
CA GLU A 309 -14.41 -19.14 13.12
C GLU A 309 -14.07 -20.31 12.20
N GLY A 310 -13.88 -20.07 10.90
CA GLY A 310 -13.42 -21.07 9.95
C GLY A 310 -12.08 -21.67 10.36
N ILE A 311 -11.10 -20.83 10.70
CA ILE A 311 -9.79 -21.27 11.18
C ILE A 311 -9.90 -22.01 12.53
N ALA A 312 -10.76 -21.56 13.44
CA ALA A 312 -11.00 -22.24 14.70
C ALA A 312 -11.60 -23.65 14.50
N ALA A 313 -12.48 -23.80 13.52
CA ALA A 313 -13.06 -25.10 13.13
C ALA A 313 -12.03 -26.09 12.58
N LEU A 314 -10.91 -25.58 11.98
CA LEU A 314 -9.78 -26.40 11.58
C LEU A 314 -8.89 -26.84 12.79
N GLY A 315 -9.24 -26.45 14.01
CA GLY A 315 -8.49 -26.80 15.22
C GLY A 315 -7.47 -25.73 15.67
N TYR A 316 -7.53 -24.50 15.11
CA TYR A 316 -6.59 -23.42 15.42
C TYR A 316 -7.30 -22.17 16.00
N PRO A 317 -7.95 -22.27 17.17
CA PRO A 317 -8.65 -21.14 17.77
C PRO A 317 -7.67 -20.00 18.11
N GLY A 318 -8.12 -18.74 17.90
CA GLY A 318 -7.32 -17.55 18.17
C GLY A 318 -6.30 -17.20 17.10
N GLN A 319 -6.28 -17.89 15.98
CA GLN A 319 -5.45 -17.57 14.81
C GLN A 319 -6.23 -16.76 13.77
N PRO A 320 -5.53 -15.98 12.94
CA PRO A 320 -4.18 -15.46 13.15
C PRO A 320 -4.16 -14.31 14.17
N SER A 321 -2.95 -13.95 14.64
CA SER A 321 -2.75 -12.84 15.58
C SER A 321 -2.61 -11.46 14.89
N HIS A 322 -2.83 -11.38 13.57
CA HIS A 322 -2.82 -10.15 12.78
C HIS A 322 -4.21 -9.85 12.20
N PRO A 323 -4.46 -8.64 11.65
CA PRO A 323 -5.64 -8.36 10.85
C PRO A 323 -5.76 -9.36 9.69
N ILE A 324 -6.98 -9.67 9.28
CA ILE A 324 -7.22 -10.65 8.21
C ILE A 324 -7.75 -10.03 6.92
N CYS A 325 -8.01 -8.74 6.94
CA CYS A 325 -8.41 -7.98 5.76
C CYS A 325 -8.18 -6.49 5.98
N HIS A 326 -7.63 -5.84 4.96
CA HIS A 326 -7.43 -4.40 4.92
C HIS A 326 -7.50 -3.85 3.49
N GLY A 327 -7.63 -2.53 3.36
CA GLY A 327 -7.55 -1.86 2.07
C GLY A 327 -6.13 -1.83 1.53
N VAL A 328 -6.01 -1.81 0.21
CA VAL A 328 -4.75 -1.69 -0.53
C VAL A 328 -4.90 -0.60 -1.60
N GLY A 329 -3.87 0.20 -1.81
CA GLY A 329 -3.91 1.29 -2.78
C GLY A 329 -2.59 2.03 -2.89
N ALA A 330 -2.60 3.33 -2.59
CA ALA A 330 -1.38 4.14 -2.50
C ALA A 330 -0.52 3.79 -1.27
N ARG A 331 -1.02 2.92 -0.39
CA ARG A 331 -0.27 2.20 0.65
C ARG A 331 -0.59 0.72 0.55
N ALA A 332 0.36 -0.12 0.96
CA ALA A 332 0.12 -1.55 1.09
C ALA A 332 -1.01 -1.81 2.10
N HIS A 333 -0.99 -1.10 3.23
CA HIS A 333 -2.03 -1.16 4.25
C HIS A 333 -2.72 0.20 4.38
N GLU A 334 -4.00 0.26 4.05
CA GLU A 334 -4.84 1.45 4.24
C GLU A 334 -6.26 1.06 4.64
N PRO A 335 -7.09 1.98 5.17
CA PRO A 335 -8.49 1.68 5.44
C PRO A 335 -9.26 1.20 4.19
N PRO A 336 -10.30 0.33 4.39
CA PRO A 336 -10.80 -0.12 5.68
C PRO A 336 -10.01 -1.30 6.24
N PHE A 337 -10.09 -1.52 7.56
CA PHE A 337 -9.57 -2.72 8.22
C PHE A 337 -10.75 -3.55 8.74
N ALA A 338 -10.75 -4.86 8.50
CA ALA A 338 -11.75 -5.73 9.09
C ALA A 338 -11.45 -5.98 10.57
N HIS A 339 -12.49 -5.87 11.39
CA HIS A 339 -12.43 -6.18 12.81
C HIS A 339 -13.84 -6.43 13.34
N ALA A 340 -14.03 -7.45 14.15
CA ALA A 340 -15.34 -7.87 14.68
C ALA A 340 -16.12 -6.77 15.43
N ARG A 341 -15.46 -5.68 15.87
CA ARG A 341 -16.08 -4.54 16.57
C ARG A 341 -16.20 -3.28 15.71
N GLN A 342 -15.96 -3.36 14.41
CA GLN A 342 -15.97 -2.21 13.52
C GLN A 342 -17.20 -2.27 12.61
N ALA A 343 -18.11 -1.31 12.78
CA ALA A 343 -19.30 -1.21 11.92
C ALA A 343 -18.94 -0.54 10.58
N ALA A 344 -18.29 -1.28 9.69
CA ALA A 344 -18.00 -0.83 8.33
C ALA A 344 -18.52 -1.87 7.33
N VAL A 345 -18.99 -1.38 6.19
CA VAL A 345 -19.50 -2.20 5.09
C VAL A 345 -18.52 -2.18 3.93
N ILE A 346 -18.52 -3.24 3.16
CA ILE A 346 -17.79 -3.36 1.90
C ILE A 346 -18.53 -2.55 0.84
N GLU A 347 -17.80 -1.72 0.09
CA GLU A 347 -18.38 -0.89 -0.97
C GLU A 347 -17.74 -1.23 -2.31
N GLU A 348 -18.50 -1.08 -3.39
CA GLU A 348 -18.00 -1.21 -4.76
C GLU A 348 -16.84 -0.23 -5.00
N GLY A 349 -15.79 -0.70 -5.67
CA GLY A 349 -14.56 0.06 -5.92
C GLY A 349 -13.51 -0.02 -4.81
N MET A 350 -13.80 -0.65 -3.67
CA MET A 350 -12.75 -1.00 -2.71
C MET A 350 -11.80 -2.04 -3.31
N VAL A 351 -10.52 -1.97 -2.93
CA VAL A 351 -9.56 -3.05 -3.14
C VAL A 351 -9.08 -3.53 -1.78
N LEU A 352 -9.30 -4.81 -1.51
CA LEU A 352 -9.08 -5.43 -0.20
C LEU A 352 -8.04 -6.55 -0.31
N ALA A 353 -7.06 -6.57 0.58
CA ALA A 353 -6.28 -7.78 0.88
C ALA A 353 -7.09 -8.67 1.82
N ILE A 354 -7.09 -9.99 1.59
CA ILE A 354 -7.74 -10.99 2.43
C ILE A 354 -6.71 -12.07 2.72
N GLU A 355 -6.38 -12.25 4.02
CA GLU A 355 -5.18 -12.98 4.44
C GLU A 355 -5.41 -14.01 5.57
N PRO A 356 -6.24 -15.06 5.37
CA PRO A 356 -6.38 -16.12 6.37
C PRO A 356 -5.05 -16.86 6.57
N ALA A 357 -4.69 -17.09 7.83
CA ALA A 357 -3.43 -17.72 8.19
C ALA A 357 -3.51 -18.59 9.44
N VAL A 358 -2.66 -19.60 9.49
CA VAL A 358 -2.39 -20.41 10.68
C VAL A 358 -0.89 -20.48 10.92
N TYR A 359 -0.45 -20.20 12.13
CA TYR A 359 0.93 -20.37 12.56
C TYR A 359 1.02 -21.29 13.76
N TRP A 360 1.96 -22.22 13.74
CA TRP A 360 2.13 -23.18 14.84
C TRP A 360 3.10 -22.66 15.91
N PRO A 361 2.87 -22.93 17.20
CA PRO A 361 3.76 -22.48 18.27
C PRO A 361 5.21 -22.97 18.11
N GLU A 362 5.40 -24.20 17.62
CA GLU A 362 6.71 -24.80 17.35
C GLU A 362 7.41 -24.24 16.10
N GLY A 363 6.72 -23.43 15.33
CA GLY A 363 7.16 -22.88 14.06
C GLY A 363 6.57 -23.62 12.86
N GLY A 364 6.33 -22.87 11.80
CA GLY A 364 5.61 -23.31 10.60
C GLY A 364 4.19 -22.78 10.55
N GLY A 365 3.53 -22.97 9.42
CA GLY A 365 2.19 -22.47 9.15
C GLY A 365 1.95 -22.23 7.67
N LEU A 366 0.81 -21.64 7.37
CA LEU A 366 0.43 -21.20 6.02
C LEU A 366 -0.35 -19.89 6.11
N ARG A 367 -0.21 -19.04 5.09
CA ARG A 367 -1.08 -17.90 4.81
C ARG A 367 -1.40 -17.87 3.33
N LEU A 368 -2.65 -17.60 3.01
CA LEU A 368 -3.11 -17.30 1.65
C LEU A 368 -3.51 -15.84 1.62
N GLU A 369 -3.08 -15.10 0.63
CA GLU A 369 -3.44 -13.69 0.52
C GLU A 369 -3.43 -13.21 -0.90
N ASP A 370 -4.48 -12.46 -1.26
CA ASP A 370 -4.61 -11.76 -2.51
C ASP A 370 -5.33 -10.42 -2.36
N ASN A 371 -5.14 -9.58 -3.37
CA ASN A 371 -5.90 -8.36 -3.52
C ASN A 371 -7.15 -8.60 -4.37
N PHE A 372 -8.28 -8.14 -3.86
CA PHE A 372 -9.59 -8.26 -4.51
C PHE A 372 -10.21 -6.90 -4.77
N LEU A 373 -10.56 -6.64 -6.02
CA LEU A 373 -11.43 -5.52 -6.38
C LEU A 373 -12.88 -5.91 -6.08
N VAL A 374 -13.56 -5.08 -5.32
CA VAL A 374 -15.00 -5.20 -5.08
C VAL A 374 -15.76 -4.62 -6.27
N THR A 375 -16.46 -5.47 -6.99
CA THR A 375 -17.32 -5.10 -8.11
C THR A 375 -18.79 -5.25 -7.73
N ALA A 376 -19.71 -4.75 -8.57
CA ALA A 376 -21.16 -5.00 -8.40
C ALA A 376 -21.50 -6.50 -8.36
N GLY A 377 -20.68 -7.35 -9.00
CA GLY A 377 -20.86 -8.82 -9.05
C GLY A 377 -20.17 -9.58 -7.92
N GLY A 378 -19.41 -8.91 -7.05
CA GLY A 378 -18.62 -9.53 -5.97
C GLY A 378 -17.12 -9.26 -6.10
N ALA A 379 -16.31 -10.12 -5.53
CA ALA A 379 -14.85 -9.99 -5.51
C ALA A 379 -14.20 -10.43 -6.84
N GLU A 380 -13.33 -9.59 -7.39
CA GLU A 380 -12.49 -9.91 -8.53
C GLU A 380 -11.03 -9.98 -8.07
N LYS A 381 -10.41 -11.15 -8.17
CA LYS A 381 -8.99 -11.35 -7.81
C LYS A 381 -8.07 -10.61 -8.80
N LEU A 382 -7.11 -9.84 -8.29
CA LEU A 382 -6.19 -9.06 -9.13
C LEU A 382 -4.90 -9.80 -9.48
N SER A 383 -4.48 -10.75 -8.65
CA SER A 383 -3.30 -11.58 -8.91
C SER A 383 -3.67 -12.79 -9.77
N SER A 384 -2.71 -13.34 -10.51
CA SER A 384 -2.88 -14.54 -11.33
C SER A 384 -2.15 -15.77 -10.80
N TYR A 385 -1.29 -15.62 -9.78
CA TYR A 385 -0.61 -16.77 -9.17
C TYR A 385 -1.60 -17.63 -8.39
N PRO A 386 -1.57 -18.96 -8.52
CA PRO A 386 -2.53 -19.84 -7.89
C PRO A 386 -2.35 -19.93 -6.37
N ASP A 387 -3.48 -20.11 -5.65
CA ASP A 387 -3.48 -20.29 -4.20
C ASP A 387 -3.14 -21.73 -3.81
N ASP A 388 -3.57 -22.71 -4.61
CA ASP A 388 -3.11 -24.07 -4.51
C ASP A 388 -1.78 -24.21 -5.26
N PHE A 389 -0.69 -24.30 -4.50
CA PHE A 389 0.67 -24.40 -5.01
C PHE A 389 1.19 -25.83 -5.08
N ARG A 390 0.31 -26.83 -4.94
CA ARG A 390 0.66 -28.25 -5.09
C ARG A 390 0.81 -28.65 -6.56
N GLY A 391 1.75 -29.54 -6.83
CA GLY A 391 1.95 -30.12 -8.17
C GLY A 391 2.42 -29.14 -9.26
N GLN A 392 3.03 -28.06 -8.83
CA GLN A 392 3.50 -26.99 -9.72
C GLN A 392 5.00 -27.11 -10.06
#